data_63ef2c3c601a57b85b4903baf00b31e3
#
_entry.id   63ef2c3c601a57b85b4903baf00b31e3
#
_cell.length_a   1.000
_cell.length_b   1.000
_cell.length_c   1.000
_cell.angle_alpha   90.00
_cell.angle_beta   90.00
_cell.angle_gamma   90.00
#
_symmetry.space_group_name_H-M   'P 1'
#
loop_
_entity.id
_entity.type
_entity.pdbx_description
1 polymer ?
#
loop_
_entity_poly.entity_id
_entity_poly.type
_entity_poly.pdbx_seq_one_letter_code
_entity_poly.pdbx_strand_id
1 'polypeptide(L)'
;MPHFSIIIPLYNKENFIENTLKSVLNQNFKDFEVIIINDGSTDSSEEKVLLFNDSRVHYYQKKNEGVSAARNYGIEKAKSDYITFIDADDYWHQGFLDEMFKNINSCPELKVFSTAIEIETSESVIAAEYSIKKTADFEIVNYFTASTKRTVLWSSSAVFHKSVFEEIGLFDIKIKSGEDTDLWIRIGLTYPIHFSWKILARYVDDPDSLSKKHKITIDSFNFSKYQLLEKTNPELKKFLDMNRFSMAIKSKLINNKESFDKLYNQIDLKKLPLKKRLLLRLPSFMLITLIYLKKVLANYGLGNSVFK
;
A
#
# COMPACT_ATOMS: atom_id res chain seq x y z
N MET A 1 -28.14 6.52 -1.39
CA MET A 1 -26.83 6.35 -0.70
C MET A 1 -25.76 6.50 -1.77
N PRO A 2 -24.59 7.09 -1.48
CA PRO A 2 -23.51 7.21 -2.46
C PRO A 2 -23.03 5.83 -2.92
N HIS A 3 -22.50 5.72 -4.14
CA HIS A 3 -21.95 4.46 -4.65
C HIS A 3 -20.58 4.14 -4.02
N PHE A 4 -19.75 5.16 -3.77
CA PHE A 4 -18.45 5.01 -3.12
C PHE A 4 -18.35 5.85 -1.86
N SER A 5 -17.76 5.28 -0.80
CA SER A 5 -17.25 6.02 0.35
C SER A 5 -15.72 6.08 0.27
N ILE A 6 -15.18 7.28 0.13
CA ILE A 6 -13.75 7.56 -0.01
C ILE A 6 -13.21 8.01 1.34
N ILE A 7 -12.30 7.25 1.92
CA ILE A 7 -11.74 7.53 3.25
C ILE A 7 -10.34 8.12 3.10
N ILE A 8 -10.13 9.29 3.69
CA ILE A 8 -8.84 10.00 3.72
C ILE A 8 -8.36 10.09 5.18
N PRO A 9 -7.42 9.23 5.60
CA PRO A 9 -6.75 9.41 6.88
C PRO A 9 -5.80 10.61 6.79
N LEU A 10 -5.94 11.59 7.69
CA LEU A 10 -5.18 12.83 7.65
C LEU A 10 -4.37 13.00 8.94
N TYR A 11 -3.05 13.16 8.81
CA TYR A 11 -2.16 13.54 9.89
C TYR A 11 -0.93 14.26 9.36
N ASN A 12 -0.83 15.58 9.65
CA ASN A 12 0.30 16.44 9.29
C ASN A 12 0.68 16.35 7.79
N LYS A 13 -0.27 16.69 6.91
CA LYS A 13 -0.13 16.69 5.45
C LYS A 13 -0.53 18.02 4.82
N GLU A 14 -0.23 19.13 5.48
CA GLU A 14 -0.58 20.48 5.00
C GLU A 14 -0.09 20.76 3.57
N ASN A 15 1.06 20.20 3.17
CA ASN A 15 1.63 20.44 1.85
C ASN A 15 0.98 19.60 0.73
N PHE A 16 0.15 18.61 1.07
CA PHE A 16 -0.38 17.61 0.11
C PHE A 16 -1.89 17.58 0.05
N ILE A 17 -2.58 17.66 1.20
CA ILE A 17 -4.01 17.39 1.34
C ILE A 17 -4.89 18.18 0.36
N GLU A 18 -4.53 19.40 0.03
CA GLU A 18 -5.28 20.22 -0.92
C GLU A 18 -5.29 19.59 -2.32
N ASN A 19 -4.14 19.12 -2.80
CA ASN A 19 -4.02 18.45 -4.10
C ASN A 19 -4.73 17.11 -4.11
N THR A 20 -4.58 16.32 -3.03
CA THR A 20 -5.29 15.06 -2.84
C THR A 20 -6.79 15.27 -2.92
N LEU A 21 -7.34 16.20 -2.13
CA LEU A 21 -8.77 16.45 -2.08
C LEU A 21 -9.31 17.01 -3.41
N LYS A 22 -8.56 17.89 -4.09
CA LYS A 22 -8.90 18.35 -5.44
C LYS A 22 -8.97 17.17 -6.42
N SER A 23 -8.05 16.21 -6.36
CA SER A 23 -8.03 15.05 -7.25
C SER A 23 -9.25 14.13 -7.06
N VAL A 24 -9.72 14.03 -5.83
CA VAL A 24 -10.93 13.27 -5.46
C VAL A 24 -12.19 14.02 -5.91
N LEU A 25 -12.33 15.28 -5.59
CA LEU A 25 -13.55 16.06 -5.92
C LEU A 25 -13.73 16.27 -7.43
N ASN A 26 -12.62 16.26 -8.18
CA ASN A 26 -12.62 16.41 -9.64
C ASN A 26 -12.80 15.08 -10.41
N GLN A 27 -13.09 13.95 -9.73
CA GLN A 27 -13.42 12.70 -10.42
C GLN A 27 -14.60 12.88 -11.38
N ASN A 28 -14.58 12.19 -12.53
CA ASN A 28 -15.66 12.23 -13.50
C ASN A 28 -16.93 11.61 -12.93
N PHE A 29 -16.84 10.45 -12.29
CA PHE A 29 -17.91 9.82 -11.53
C PHE A 29 -18.28 10.70 -10.32
N LYS A 30 -19.58 10.98 -10.08
CA LYS A 30 -20.01 11.97 -9.08
C LYS A 30 -20.74 11.40 -7.87
N ASP A 31 -21.17 10.14 -7.93
CA ASP A 31 -21.95 9.51 -6.86
C ASP A 31 -21.03 8.90 -5.78
N PHE A 32 -20.43 9.78 -4.97
CA PHE A 32 -19.55 9.40 -3.86
C PHE A 32 -19.63 10.37 -2.69
N GLU A 33 -19.22 9.91 -1.53
CA GLU A 33 -18.92 10.74 -0.36
C GLU A 33 -17.41 10.66 -0.04
N VAL A 34 -16.90 11.70 0.60
CA VAL A 34 -15.52 11.80 1.08
C VAL A 34 -15.54 11.91 2.60
N ILE A 35 -14.86 11.00 3.28
CA ILE A 35 -14.80 10.92 4.73
C ILE A 35 -13.35 11.20 5.15
N ILE A 36 -13.11 12.42 5.65
CA ILE A 36 -11.77 12.84 6.10
C ILE A 36 -11.69 12.61 7.60
N ILE A 37 -10.71 11.82 8.01
CA ILE A 37 -10.45 11.55 9.43
C ILE A 37 -9.13 12.21 9.81
N ASN A 38 -9.23 13.39 10.44
CA ASN A 38 -8.07 14.07 11.01
C ASN A 38 -7.66 13.38 12.32
N ASP A 39 -6.56 12.68 12.29
CA ASP A 39 -5.98 11.91 13.40
C ASP A 39 -5.09 12.81 14.28
N GLY A 40 -5.59 14.00 14.62
CA GLY A 40 -4.93 14.94 15.52
C GLY A 40 -3.76 15.69 14.90
N SER A 41 -3.91 16.21 13.67
CA SER A 41 -2.90 17.05 13.02
C SER A 41 -2.58 18.29 13.87
N THR A 42 -1.32 18.72 13.82
CA THR A 42 -0.77 19.87 14.53
C THR A 42 -0.24 20.96 13.60
N ASP A 43 -0.33 20.72 12.28
CA ASP A 43 -0.02 21.66 11.21
C ASP A 43 -1.30 22.28 10.63
N SER A 44 -1.22 23.01 9.52
CA SER A 44 -2.37 23.64 8.86
C SER A 44 -3.23 22.68 8.01
N SER A 45 -3.11 21.37 8.18
CA SER A 45 -3.90 20.38 7.41
C SER A 45 -5.41 20.57 7.59
N GLU A 46 -5.88 20.81 8.83
CA GLU A 46 -7.29 21.03 9.12
C GLU A 46 -7.82 22.28 8.43
N GLU A 47 -7.10 23.41 8.57
CA GLU A 47 -7.48 24.68 7.97
C GLU A 47 -7.67 24.54 6.45
N LYS A 48 -6.75 23.82 5.79
CA LYS A 48 -6.81 23.57 4.34
C LYS A 48 -8.00 22.73 3.92
N VAL A 49 -8.36 21.71 4.70
CA VAL A 49 -9.55 20.89 4.44
C VAL A 49 -10.83 21.73 4.59
N LEU A 50 -10.92 22.55 5.63
CA LEU A 50 -12.13 23.35 5.92
C LEU A 50 -12.39 24.48 4.91
N LEU A 51 -11.42 24.80 4.04
CA LEU A 51 -11.63 25.69 2.89
C LEU A 51 -12.49 25.07 1.78
N PHE A 52 -12.64 23.75 1.74
CA PHE A 52 -13.46 23.08 0.74
C PHE A 52 -14.93 23.06 1.15
N ASN A 53 -15.75 23.83 0.44
CA ASN A 53 -17.20 23.86 0.63
C ASN A 53 -17.87 22.95 -0.39
N ASP A 54 -17.82 21.61 -0.16
CA ASP A 54 -18.45 20.60 -1.01
C ASP A 54 -19.31 19.68 -0.13
N SER A 55 -20.58 19.54 -0.46
CA SER A 55 -21.57 18.78 0.34
C SER A 55 -21.26 17.28 0.44
N ARG A 56 -20.38 16.78 -0.40
CA ARG A 56 -19.91 15.37 -0.37
C ARG A 56 -18.83 15.14 0.68
N VAL A 57 -18.21 16.20 1.23
CA VAL A 57 -17.10 16.11 2.19
C VAL A 57 -17.64 16.08 3.61
N HIS A 58 -17.28 15.05 4.34
CA HIS A 58 -17.57 14.86 5.76
C HIS A 58 -16.26 14.83 6.53
N TYR A 59 -16.05 15.82 7.39
CA TYR A 59 -14.85 15.96 8.20
C TYR A 59 -15.09 15.50 9.63
N TYR A 60 -14.17 14.67 10.14
CA TYR A 60 -14.15 14.18 11.52
C TYR A 60 -12.77 14.38 12.13
N GLN A 61 -12.72 14.88 13.34
CA GLN A 61 -11.49 15.03 14.12
C GLN A 61 -11.46 14.02 15.27
N LYS A 62 -10.30 13.48 15.55
CA LYS A 62 -10.06 12.60 16.69
C LYS A 62 -8.66 12.79 17.27
N LYS A 63 -8.42 12.29 18.49
CA LYS A 63 -7.07 12.21 19.05
C LYS A 63 -6.21 11.25 18.21
N ASN A 64 -4.91 11.56 18.08
CA ASN A 64 -3.99 10.70 17.33
C ASN A 64 -3.88 9.30 17.94
N GLU A 65 -4.28 8.30 17.16
CA GLU A 65 -4.20 6.87 17.48
C GLU A 65 -3.57 6.07 16.34
N GLY A 66 -3.16 6.74 15.25
CA GLY A 66 -2.49 6.18 14.09
C GLY A 66 -3.44 5.85 12.93
N VAL A 67 -2.82 5.64 11.76
CA VAL A 67 -3.51 5.49 10.47
C VAL A 67 -4.52 4.33 10.45
N SER A 68 -4.22 3.20 11.11
CA SER A 68 -5.15 2.07 11.25
C SER A 68 -6.45 2.48 11.94
N ALA A 69 -6.34 3.22 13.05
CA ALA A 69 -7.52 3.70 13.80
C ALA A 69 -8.31 4.74 12.98
N ALA A 70 -7.62 5.61 12.26
CA ALA A 70 -8.27 6.58 11.38
C ALA A 70 -9.03 5.89 10.22
N ARG A 71 -8.41 4.91 9.53
CA ARG A 71 -9.07 4.15 8.48
C ARG A 71 -10.26 3.36 9.01
N ASN A 72 -10.12 2.70 10.17
CA ASN A 72 -11.22 1.95 10.80
C ASN A 72 -12.41 2.86 11.14
N TYR A 73 -12.14 4.05 11.68
CA TYR A 73 -13.18 5.02 11.97
C TYR A 73 -13.87 5.51 10.70
N GLY A 74 -13.10 5.69 9.60
CA GLY A 74 -13.67 6.00 8.29
C GLY A 74 -14.58 4.89 7.76
N ILE A 75 -14.19 3.61 7.90
CA ILE A 75 -15.03 2.45 7.53
C ILE A 75 -16.35 2.45 8.32
N GLU A 76 -16.31 2.78 9.61
CA GLU A 76 -17.52 2.90 10.45
C GLU A 76 -18.47 3.97 9.95
N LYS A 77 -17.93 5.12 9.48
CA LYS A 77 -18.73 6.26 8.97
C LYS A 77 -19.23 6.05 7.54
N ALA A 78 -18.65 5.11 6.80
CA ALA A 78 -18.99 4.86 5.39
C ALA A 78 -20.43 4.39 5.23
N LYS A 79 -21.18 5.07 4.33
CA LYS A 79 -22.58 4.78 4.00
C LYS A 79 -22.71 3.86 2.80
N SER A 80 -21.66 3.78 1.97
CA SER A 80 -21.64 3.02 0.73
C SER A 80 -21.27 1.55 0.96
N ASP A 81 -21.71 0.68 0.05
CA ASP A 81 -21.26 -0.71 -0.02
C ASP A 81 -19.84 -0.84 -0.58
N TYR A 82 -19.33 0.16 -1.29
CA TYR A 82 -17.99 0.18 -1.82
C TYR A 82 -17.12 1.22 -1.13
N ILE A 83 -16.06 0.76 -0.50
CA ILE A 83 -15.11 1.56 0.27
C ILE A 83 -13.78 1.62 -0.47
N THR A 84 -13.20 2.80 -0.54
CA THR A 84 -11.86 3.03 -1.03
C THR A 84 -11.11 3.98 -0.11
N PHE A 85 -9.80 3.91 -0.13
CA PHE A 85 -8.94 4.80 0.63
C PHE A 85 -8.09 5.62 -0.34
N ILE A 86 -7.69 6.80 0.09
CA ILE A 86 -6.61 7.55 -0.52
C ILE A 86 -5.80 8.20 0.60
N ASP A 87 -4.49 7.98 0.61
CA ASP A 87 -3.61 8.63 1.58
C ASP A 87 -3.52 10.12 1.27
N ALA A 88 -3.42 10.95 2.31
CA ALA A 88 -3.55 12.42 2.20
C ALA A 88 -2.40 13.10 1.43
N ASP A 89 -1.44 12.32 0.93
CA ASP A 89 -0.33 12.73 0.08
C ASP A 89 -0.33 12.07 -1.31
N ASP A 90 -1.33 11.22 -1.61
CA ASP A 90 -1.48 10.57 -2.91
C ASP A 90 -2.44 11.35 -3.85
N TYR A 91 -2.49 10.92 -5.11
CA TYR A 91 -3.26 11.57 -6.16
C TYR A 91 -4.01 10.56 -7.02
N TRP A 92 -5.27 10.88 -7.43
CA TRP A 92 -6.04 10.14 -8.40
C TRP A 92 -6.16 10.87 -9.74
N HIS A 93 -5.99 10.13 -10.82
CA HIS A 93 -6.42 10.59 -12.14
C HIS A 93 -7.95 10.60 -12.24
N GLN A 94 -8.51 11.51 -13.03
CA GLN A 94 -9.96 11.79 -13.08
C GLN A 94 -10.85 10.59 -13.40
N GLY A 95 -10.31 9.54 -14.03
CA GLY A 95 -11.05 8.33 -14.40
C GLY A 95 -11.00 7.20 -13.38
N PHE A 96 -10.46 7.39 -12.17
CA PHE A 96 -10.28 6.30 -11.21
C PHE A 96 -11.63 5.69 -10.79
N LEU A 97 -12.58 6.50 -10.36
CA LEU A 97 -13.88 6.01 -9.91
C LEU A 97 -14.73 5.46 -11.08
N ASP A 98 -14.63 6.04 -12.29
CA ASP A 98 -15.29 5.49 -13.48
C ASP A 98 -14.80 4.08 -13.81
N GLU A 99 -13.49 3.88 -13.78
CA GLU A 99 -12.91 2.56 -14.03
C GLU A 99 -13.31 1.55 -12.96
N MET A 100 -13.34 1.95 -11.69
CA MET A 100 -13.78 1.08 -10.60
C MET A 100 -15.26 0.70 -10.75
N PHE A 101 -16.10 1.66 -11.06
CA PHE A 101 -17.52 1.42 -11.32
C PHE A 101 -17.74 0.44 -12.48
N LYS A 102 -17.00 0.63 -13.58
CA LYS A 102 -17.05 -0.27 -14.75
C LYS A 102 -16.61 -1.69 -14.36
N ASN A 103 -15.50 -1.83 -13.61
CA ASN A 103 -14.95 -3.12 -13.24
C ASN A 103 -15.87 -3.88 -12.28
N ILE A 104 -16.47 -3.18 -11.32
CA ILE A 104 -17.48 -3.74 -10.41
C ILE A 104 -18.68 -4.29 -11.17
N ASN A 105 -19.23 -3.51 -12.13
CA ASN A 105 -20.36 -3.95 -12.92
C ASN A 105 -20.00 -5.10 -13.88
N SER A 106 -18.76 -5.21 -14.32
CA SER A 106 -18.30 -6.29 -15.22
C SER A 106 -18.04 -7.61 -14.49
N CYS A 107 -17.71 -7.55 -13.20
CA CYS A 107 -17.37 -8.71 -12.36
C CYS A 107 -18.05 -8.59 -10.98
N PRO A 108 -19.39 -8.61 -10.92
CA PRO A 108 -20.15 -8.34 -9.70
C PRO A 108 -19.98 -9.41 -8.61
N GLU A 109 -19.43 -10.58 -8.95
CA GLU A 109 -19.09 -11.65 -8.02
C GLU A 109 -17.80 -11.35 -7.23
N LEU A 110 -16.97 -10.40 -7.69
CA LEU A 110 -15.74 -10.04 -7.01
C LEU A 110 -15.99 -8.93 -6.00
N LYS A 111 -15.17 -8.92 -4.95
CA LYS A 111 -15.27 -7.98 -3.84
C LYS A 111 -14.07 -7.05 -3.69
N VAL A 112 -12.99 -7.30 -4.44
CA VAL A 112 -11.72 -6.56 -4.33
C VAL A 112 -11.25 -6.17 -5.72
N PHE A 113 -11.10 -4.87 -5.94
CA PHE A 113 -10.71 -4.27 -7.22
C PHE A 113 -9.51 -3.35 -7.00
N SER A 114 -8.59 -3.31 -7.96
CA SER A 114 -7.45 -2.40 -7.90
C SER A 114 -6.98 -2.00 -9.30
N THR A 115 -6.18 -0.92 -9.35
CA THR A 115 -5.53 -0.47 -10.59
C THR A 115 -4.02 -0.45 -10.43
N ALA A 116 -3.31 -0.42 -11.58
CA ALA A 116 -1.90 -0.08 -11.61
C ALA A 116 -1.68 1.36 -11.12
N ILE A 117 -0.49 1.62 -10.57
CA ILE A 117 -0.09 2.93 -10.07
C ILE A 117 1.16 3.43 -10.77
N GLU A 118 1.37 4.72 -10.68
CA GLU A 118 2.67 5.34 -10.91
C GLU A 118 3.24 5.90 -9.61
N ILE A 119 4.54 6.15 -9.61
CA ILE A 119 5.29 6.63 -8.45
C ILE A 119 5.94 7.94 -8.85
N GLU A 120 5.59 8.99 -8.14
CA GLU A 120 6.22 10.29 -8.25
C GLU A 120 7.36 10.40 -7.23
N THR A 121 8.54 10.69 -7.73
CA THR A 121 9.73 11.02 -6.95
C THR A 121 10.10 12.48 -7.21
N SER A 122 11.06 13.01 -6.46
CA SER A 122 11.59 14.36 -6.74
C SER A 122 12.18 14.53 -8.15
N GLU A 123 12.50 13.42 -8.84
CA GLU A 123 13.20 13.47 -10.13
C GLU A 123 12.31 13.03 -11.31
N SER A 124 11.30 12.18 -11.06
CA SER A 124 10.52 11.57 -12.15
C SER A 124 9.22 10.94 -11.67
N VAL A 125 8.30 10.69 -12.62
CA VAL A 125 7.12 9.84 -12.43
C VAL A 125 7.32 8.56 -13.24
N ILE A 126 7.23 7.41 -12.59
CA ILE A 126 7.47 6.11 -13.21
C ILE A 126 6.31 5.15 -12.94
N ALA A 127 5.92 4.38 -13.96
CA ALA A 127 4.94 3.31 -13.80
C ALA A 127 5.46 2.21 -12.88
N ALA A 128 4.61 1.69 -12.00
CA ALA A 128 4.96 0.56 -11.15
C ALA A 128 5.07 -0.73 -11.98
N GLU A 129 6.08 -1.57 -11.65
CA GLU A 129 6.25 -2.88 -12.26
C GLU A 129 5.67 -3.98 -11.37
N TYR A 130 4.87 -4.86 -11.96
CA TYR A 130 4.22 -5.97 -11.28
C TYR A 130 4.84 -7.33 -11.65
N SER A 131 4.52 -8.36 -10.87
CA SER A 131 5.04 -9.74 -11.10
C SER A 131 4.24 -10.51 -12.13
N ILE A 132 3.06 -10.00 -12.47
CA ILE A 132 2.14 -10.59 -13.45
C ILE A 132 2.43 -10.03 -14.84
N LYS A 133 2.02 -10.76 -15.88
CA LYS A 133 2.08 -10.31 -17.27
C LYS A 133 0.71 -9.75 -17.67
N LYS A 134 0.75 -8.67 -18.44
CA LYS A 134 -0.45 -8.11 -19.05
C LYS A 134 -0.88 -9.00 -20.22
N THR A 135 -2.06 -9.59 -20.13
CA THR A 135 -2.68 -10.41 -21.19
C THR A 135 -3.97 -9.81 -21.71
N ALA A 136 -4.62 -8.95 -20.90
CA ALA A 136 -5.86 -8.24 -21.22
C ALA A 136 -5.84 -6.83 -20.57
N ASP A 137 -6.98 -6.13 -20.59
CA ASP A 137 -7.14 -4.84 -19.92
C ASP A 137 -7.11 -4.97 -18.40
N PHE A 138 -7.47 -6.13 -17.88
CA PHE A 138 -7.39 -6.51 -16.47
C PHE A 138 -7.04 -7.98 -16.32
N GLU A 139 -6.62 -8.36 -15.12
CA GLU A 139 -6.35 -9.74 -14.73
C GLU A 139 -7.08 -10.05 -13.41
N ILE A 140 -7.59 -11.27 -13.26
CA ILE A 140 -8.04 -11.77 -11.96
C ILE A 140 -6.88 -12.56 -11.34
N VAL A 141 -6.37 -12.08 -10.22
CA VAL A 141 -5.10 -12.54 -9.69
C VAL A 141 -5.20 -13.04 -8.24
N ASN A 142 -4.31 -13.97 -7.91
CA ASN A 142 -4.01 -14.29 -6.52
C ASN A 142 -3.02 -13.23 -5.99
N TYR A 143 -3.32 -12.68 -4.80
CA TYR A 143 -2.52 -11.62 -4.19
C TYR A 143 -1.04 -11.99 -4.05
N PHE A 144 -0.74 -13.18 -3.55
CA PHE A 144 0.63 -13.59 -3.21
C PHE A 144 1.52 -13.75 -4.43
N THR A 145 1.00 -14.35 -5.50
CA THR A 145 1.74 -14.53 -6.76
C THR A 145 1.92 -13.21 -7.50
N ALA A 146 0.90 -12.35 -7.48
CA ALA A 146 0.90 -11.07 -8.18
C ALA A 146 1.77 -10.01 -7.48
N SER A 147 1.98 -10.13 -6.16
CA SER A 147 2.64 -9.10 -5.33
C SER A 147 4.10 -9.42 -4.97
N THR A 148 4.80 -10.25 -5.75
CA THR A 148 6.20 -10.62 -5.45
C THR A 148 7.24 -9.57 -5.85
N LYS A 149 6.89 -8.61 -6.71
CA LYS A 149 7.67 -7.39 -7.01
C LYS A 149 7.08 -6.21 -6.25
N ARG A 150 5.97 -5.69 -6.74
CA ARG A 150 5.17 -4.65 -6.10
C ARG A 150 3.80 -5.21 -5.78
N THR A 151 3.24 -4.79 -4.66
CA THR A 151 1.88 -5.17 -4.29
C THR A 151 0.87 -4.71 -5.36
N VAL A 152 -0.09 -5.57 -5.68
CA VAL A 152 -1.24 -5.22 -6.55
C VAL A 152 -2.35 -4.54 -5.75
N LEU A 153 -2.29 -4.54 -4.42
CA LEU A 153 -3.16 -3.77 -3.53
C LEU A 153 -2.36 -2.63 -2.90
N TRP A 154 -2.77 -1.42 -3.17
CA TRP A 154 -2.29 -0.21 -2.53
C TRP A 154 -3.49 0.52 -1.94
N SER A 155 -3.35 1.16 -0.78
CA SER A 155 -4.48 1.87 -0.14
C SER A 155 -5.17 2.81 -1.12
N SER A 156 -4.40 3.62 -1.83
CA SER A 156 -4.90 4.62 -2.76
C SER A 156 -5.26 4.09 -4.16
N SER A 157 -5.19 2.78 -4.42
CA SER A 157 -5.52 2.20 -5.74
C SER A 157 -6.54 1.08 -5.70
N ALA A 158 -7.12 0.79 -4.52
CA ALA A 158 -7.99 -0.34 -4.33
C ALA A 158 -9.38 0.07 -3.84
N VAL A 159 -10.40 -0.67 -4.30
CA VAL A 159 -11.80 -0.56 -3.87
C VAL A 159 -12.25 -1.91 -3.32
N PHE A 160 -12.97 -1.88 -2.22
CA PHE A 160 -13.42 -3.05 -1.49
C PHE A 160 -14.93 -3.00 -1.29
N HIS A 161 -15.62 -4.10 -1.52
CA HIS A 161 -16.98 -4.23 -1.02
C HIS A 161 -16.93 -4.28 0.52
N LYS A 162 -17.83 -3.57 1.21
CA LYS A 162 -17.84 -3.40 2.66
C LYS A 162 -17.83 -4.74 3.42
N SER A 163 -18.51 -5.75 2.89
CA SER A 163 -18.52 -7.10 3.47
C SER A 163 -17.14 -7.75 3.61
N VAL A 164 -16.13 -7.28 2.88
CA VAL A 164 -14.74 -7.74 3.05
C VAL A 164 -14.27 -7.46 4.48
N PHE A 165 -14.52 -6.25 4.99
CA PHE A 165 -14.12 -5.86 6.34
C PHE A 165 -14.93 -6.54 7.43
N GLU A 166 -16.19 -6.90 7.14
CA GLU A 166 -17.04 -7.67 8.04
C GLU A 166 -16.54 -9.11 8.17
N GLU A 167 -16.06 -9.71 7.07
CA GLU A 167 -15.62 -11.10 7.03
C GLU A 167 -14.19 -11.29 7.55
N ILE A 168 -13.24 -10.45 7.11
CA ILE A 168 -11.82 -10.62 7.46
C ILE A 168 -11.36 -9.73 8.62
N GLY A 169 -12.19 -8.80 9.07
CA GLY A 169 -11.88 -7.79 10.09
C GLY A 169 -11.17 -6.55 9.54
N LEU A 170 -11.05 -5.56 10.39
CA LEU A 170 -10.50 -4.22 10.12
C LEU A 170 -8.96 -4.20 10.14
N PHE A 171 -8.36 -3.02 9.98
CA PHE A 171 -6.93 -2.80 10.23
C PHE A 171 -6.57 -3.10 11.68
N ASP A 172 -5.49 -3.80 11.93
CA ASP A 172 -5.00 -4.07 13.29
C ASP A 172 -4.29 -2.84 13.86
N ILE A 173 -4.92 -2.17 14.82
CA ILE A 173 -4.41 -0.94 15.46
C ILE A 173 -3.13 -1.17 16.29
N LYS A 174 -2.77 -2.42 16.59
CA LYS A 174 -1.55 -2.76 17.32
C LYS A 174 -0.33 -2.77 16.40
N ILE A 175 -0.53 -2.87 15.09
CA ILE A 175 0.55 -2.85 14.10
C ILE A 175 0.88 -1.40 13.77
N LYS A 176 2.10 -0.97 14.13
CA LYS A 176 2.56 0.40 13.93
C LYS A 176 3.11 0.67 12.51
N SER A 177 3.50 -0.37 11.79
CA SER A 177 3.99 -0.29 10.41
C SER A 177 3.79 -1.64 9.72
N GLY A 178 3.30 -1.63 8.47
CA GLY A 178 2.91 -2.82 7.73
C GLY A 178 1.49 -3.30 8.06
N GLU A 179 0.66 -2.43 8.60
CA GLU A 179 -0.76 -2.64 8.87
C GLU A 179 -1.55 -2.95 7.59
N ASP A 180 -1.18 -2.32 6.50
CA ASP A 180 -1.68 -2.57 5.16
C ASP A 180 -1.30 -3.98 4.69
N THR A 181 -0.04 -4.36 4.85
CA THR A 181 0.44 -5.71 4.49
C THR A 181 -0.30 -6.81 5.25
N ASP A 182 -0.60 -6.61 6.55
CA ASP A 182 -1.41 -7.54 7.33
C ASP A 182 -2.83 -7.69 6.74
N LEU A 183 -3.47 -6.57 6.44
CA LEU A 183 -4.81 -6.57 5.83
C LEU A 183 -4.78 -7.22 4.44
N TRP A 184 -3.80 -6.88 3.59
CA TRP A 184 -3.68 -7.47 2.26
C TRP A 184 -3.42 -8.98 2.29
N ILE A 185 -2.69 -9.50 3.28
CA ILE A 185 -2.54 -10.95 3.47
C ILE A 185 -3.88 -11.59 3.81
N ARG A 186 -4.65 -11.02 4.74
CA ARG A 186 -5.98 -11.55 5.09
C ARG A 186 -6.94 -11.53 3.90
N ILE A 187 -6.93 -10.45 3.12
CA ILE A 187 -7.68 -10.36 1.86
C ILE A 187 -7.21 -11.43 0.88
N GLY A 188 -5.91 -11.55 0.64
CA GLY A 188 -5.35 -12.49 -0.33
C GLY A 188 -5.53 -13.97 0.04
N LEU A 189 -5.80 -14.27 1.31
CA LEU A 189 -6.20 -15.62 1.77
C LEU A 189 -7.64 -15.98 1.41
N THR A 190 -8.49 -14.98 1.20
CA THR A 190 -9.94 -15.16 1.06
C THR A 190 -10.44 -14.79 -0.34
N TYR A 191 -9.90 -13.73 -0.94
CA TYR A 191 -10.46 -13.15 -2.17
C TYR A 191 -9.46 -13.12 -3.32
N PRO A 192 -9.92 -13.44 -4.55
CA PRO A 192 -9.23 -13.04 -5.77
C PRO A 192 -9.34 -11.53 -5.96
N ILE A 193 -8.40 -10.95 -6.69
CA ILE A 193 -8.33 -9.51 -6.93
C ILE A 193 -8.53 -9.24 -8.42
N HIS A 194 -9.46 -8.35 -8.76
CA HIS A 194 -9.55 -7.74 -10.07
C HIS A 194 -8.49 -6.63 -10.18
N PHE A 195 -7.49 -6.81 -11.03
CA PHE A 195 -6.41 -5.86 -11.23
C PHE A 195 -6.48 -5.25 -12.63
N SER A 196 -6.83 -3.97 -12.74
CA SER A 196 -6.80 -3.20 -13.99
C SER A 196 -5.40 -2.65 -14.25
N TRP A 197 -4.93 -2.78 -15.50
CA TRP A 197 -3.64 -2.24 -15.94
C TRP A 197 -3.63 -0.72 -16.18
N LYS A 198 -4.80 -0.06 -16.07
CA LYS A 198 -4.84 1.39 -16.16
C LYS A 198 -4.14 2.02 -14.97
N ILE A 199 -3.25 2.98 -15.24
CA ILE A 199 -2.59 3.78 -14.21
C ILE A 199 -3.53 4.92 -13.84
N LEU A 200 -4.16 4.82 -12.67
CA LEU A 200 -5.19 5.76 -12.23
C LEU A 200 -4.96 6.33 -10.83
N ALA A 201 -3.93 5.83 -10.14
CA ALA A 201 -3.48 6.37 -8.87
C ALA A 201 -1.97 6.63 -8.90
N ARG A 202 -1.55 7.70 -8.23
CA ARG A 202 -0.17 8.11 -8.10
C ARG A 202 0.23 8.11 -6.64
N TYR A 203 1.25 7.33 -6.32
CA TYR A 203 1.95 7.39 -5.05
C TYR A 203 2.99 8.50 -5.09
N VAL A 204 2.91 9.45 -4.16
CA VAL A 204 3.88 10.53 -4.02
C VAL A 204 4.93 10.13 -2.98
N ASP A 205 6.19 10.02 -3.43
CA ASP A 205 7.31 9.64 -2.56
C ASP A 205 7.78 10.82 -1.70
N ASP A 206 7.05 11.11 -0.61
CA ASP A 206 7.40 12.14 0.36
C ASP A 206 8.63 11.70 1.19
N PRO A 207 9.77 12.45 1.15
CA PRO A 207 10.94 12.17 1.99
C PRO A 207 10.65 12.23 3.49
N ASP A 208 9.66 13.01 3.89
CA ASP A 208 9.25 13.23 5.27
C ASP A 208 8.15 12.30 5.75
N SER A 209 7.72 11.34 4.92
CA SER A 209 6.68 10.38 5.28
C SER A 209 7.01 9.57 6.52
N LEU A 210 6.00 9.23 7.31
CA LEU A 210 6.13 8.41 8.53
C LEU A 210 6.79 7.06 8.23
N SER A 211 6.51 6.46 7.07
CA SER A 211 7.09 5.20 6.64
C SER A 211 8.61 5.25 6.46
N LYS A 212 9.18 6.44 6.21
CA LYS A 212 10.63 6.66 6.11
C LYS A 212 11.27 7.07 7.44
N LYS A 213 10.55 7.81 8.29
CA LYS A 213 11.04 8.29 9.59
C LYS A 213 11.08 7.20 10.66
N HIS A 214 10.16 6.25 10.61
CA HIS A 214 10.21 5.13 11.53
C HIS A 214 11.39 4.20 11.18
N LYS A 215 12.40 4.19 12.05
CA LYS A 215 13.38 3.09 12.07
C LYS A 215 12.56 1.80 12.10
N ILE A 216 12.64 1.02 11.02
CA ILE A 216 11.95 -0.26 10.95
C ILE A 216 12.47 -1.11 12.10
N THR A 217 11.72 -1.13 13.18
CA THR A 217 11.89 -2.09 14.25
C THR A 217 11.24 -3.38 13.80
N ILE A 218 11.80 -4.53 14.22
CA ILE A 218 11.25 -5.87 13.89
C ILE A 218 9.83 -6.04 14.37
N ASP A 219 9.42 -5.25 15.34
CA ASP A 219 8.08 -5.28 15.93
C ASP A 219 7.01 -4.67 15.00
N SER A 220 7.38 -4.14 13.82
CA SER A 220 6.43 -3.52 12.90
C SER A 220 5.49 -4.52 12.22
N PHE A 221 5.97 -5.72 11.84
CA PHE A 221 5.14 -6.77 11.22
C PHE A 221 5.40 -8.13 11.86
N ASN A 222 4.36 -8.74 12.40
CA ASN A 222 4.46 -10.03 13.08
C ASN A 222 4.25 -11.21 12.12
N PHE A 223 5.31 -11.70 11.49
CA PHE A 223 5.26 -12.89 10.63
C PHE A 223 4.78 -14.16 11.34
N SER A 224 4.92 -14.26 12.67
CA SER A 224 4.52 -15.44 13.42
C SER A 224 3.01 -15.70 13.39
N LYS A 225 2.21 -14.65 13.18
CA LYS A 225 0.76 -14.73 12.99
C LYS A 225 0.38 -15.69 11.84
N TYR A 226 1.23 -15.78 10.80
CA TYR A 226 0.97 -16.57 9.60
C TYR A 226 1.75 -17.89 9.55
N GLN A 227 2.51 -18.25 10.59
CA GLN A 227 3.43 -19.39 10.59
C GLN A 227 2.74 -20.74 10.36
N LEU A 228 1.51 -20.92 10.82
CA LEU A 228 0.76 -22.14 10.54
C LEU A 228 0.22 -22.18 9.12
N LEU A 229 -0.29 -21.06 8.63
CA LEU A 229 -0.87 -20.95 7.28
C LEU A 229 0.19 -21.11 6.18
N GLU A 230 1.40 -20.57 6.37
CA GLU A 230 2.47 -20.70 5.37
C GLU A 230 2.99 -22.14 5.18
N LYS A 231 2.70 -23.07 6.11
CA LYS A 231 3.04 -24.48 5.98
C LYS A 231 2.20 -25.19 4.92
N THR A 232 0.95 -24.78 4.77
CA THR A 232 -0.04 -25.39 3.87
C THR A 232 -0.29 -24.55 2.61
N ASN A 233 0.18 -23.27 2.59
CA ASN A 233 0.03 -22.37 1.45
C ASN A 233 1.40 -21.95 0.90
N PRO A 234 1.88 -22.60 -0.20
CA PRO A 234 3.19 -22.32 -0.79
C PRO A 234 3.32 -20.90 -1.37
N GLU A 235 2.22 -20.30 -1.84
CA GLU A 235 2.21 -18.95 -2.41
C GLU A 235 2.36 -17.91 -1.30
N LEU A 236 1.62 -18.05 -0.20
CA LEU A 236 1.81 -17.26 1.01
C LEU A 236 3.24 -17.39 1.54
N LYS A 237 3.77 -18.62 1.64
CA LYS A 237 5.16 -18.85 2.08
C LYS A 237 6.15 -18.08 1.24
N LYS A 238 6.04 -18.16 -0.09
CA LYS A 238 6.92 -17.43 -1.01
C LYS A 238 6.80 -15.92 -0.82
N PHE A 239 5.58 -15.40 -0.68
CA PHE A 239 5.33 -13.98 -0.43
C PHE A 239 5.96 -13.52 0.89
N LEU A 240 5.74 -14.27 1.99
CA LEU A 240 6.32 -13.96 3.29
C LEU A 240 7.85 -14.02 3.27
N ASP A 241 8.45 -15.00 2.58
CA ASP A 241 9.90 -15.09 2.45
C ASP A 241 10.51 -13.92 1.68
N MET A 242 9.80 -13.36 0.69
CA MET A 242 10.21 -12.13 0.01
C MET A 242 10.17 -10.91 0.93
N ASN A 243 9.15 -10.81 1.79
CA ASN A 243 9.06 -9.76 2.79
C ASN A 243 10.13 -9.90 3.88
N ARG A 244 10.33 -11.13 4.41
CA ARG A 244 11.42 -11.44 5.34
C ARG A 244 12.79 -11.10 4.76
N PHE A 245 13.02 -11.43 3.50
CA PHE A 245 14.24 -11.05 2.78
C PHE A 245 14.46 -9.54 2.80
N SER A 246 13.44 -8.76 2.43
CA SER A 246 13.53 -7.30 2.40
C SER A 246 13.83 -6.71 3.78
N MET A 247 13.16 -7.21 4.82
CA MET A 247 13.39 -6.79 6.20
C MET A 247 14.76 -7.26 6.73
N ALA A 248 15.22 -8.46 6.37
CA ALA A 248 16.55 -8.95 6.75
C ALA A 248 17.66 -8.08 6.14
N ILE A 249 17.55 -7.69 4.87
CA ILE A 249 18.50 -6.74 4.25
C ILE A 249 18.48 -5.40 4.97
N LYS A 250 17.30 -4.85 5.27
CA LYS A 250 17.19 -3.59 6.03
C LYS A 250 17.81 -3.70 7.42
N SER A 251 17.54 -4.79 8.16
CA SER A 251 18.15 -5.06 9.47
C SER A 251 19.67 -5.10 9.40
N LYS A 252 20.21 -5.72 8.35
CA LYS A 252 21.65 -5.78 8.10
C LYS A 252 22.26 -4.40 7.84
N LEU A 253 21.59 -3.55 7.06
CA LEU A 253 22.03 -2.19 6.75
C LEU A 253 22.12 -1.29 8.00
N ILE A 254 21.25 -1.51 8.99
CA ILE A 254 21.27 -0.78 10.27
C ILE A 254 22.05 -1.50 11.37
N ASN A 255 22.81 -2.56 11.02
CA ASN A 255 23.62 -3.38 11.94
C ASN A 255 22.82 -4.05 13.07
N ASN A 256 21.52 -4.32 12.87
CA ASN A 256 20.70 -5.08 13.80
C ASN A 256 20.83 -6.58 13.53
N LYS A 257 21.84 -7.22 14.16
CA LYS A 257 22.17 -8.64 13.94
C LYS A 257 21.05 -9.56 14.45
N GLU A 258 20.49 -9.30 15.61
CA GLU A 258 19.44 -10.13 16.20
C GLU A 258 18.24 -10.27 15.24
N SER A 259 17.80 -9.16 14.72
CA SER A 259 16.73 -9.07 13.76
C SER A 259 17.02 -9.79 12.45
N PHE A 260 18.24 -9.61 11.95
CA PHE A 260 18.68 -10.31 10.76
C PHE A 260 18.64 -11.82 10.96
N ASP A 261 19.22 -12.32 12.05
CA ASP A 261 19.30 -13.76 12.33
C ASP A 261 17.91 -14.37 12.50
N LYS A 262 16.99 -13.70 13.22
CA LYS A 262 15.60 -14.13 13.39
C LYS A 262 14.88 -14.28 12.05
N LEU A 263 14.99 -13.27 11.18
CA LEU A 263 14.35 -13.28 9.86
C LEU A 263 15.00 -14.30 8.91
N TYR A 264 16.33 -14.33 8.88
CA TYR A 264 17.11 -15.23 8.03
C TYR A 264 16.76 -16.71 8.27
N ASN A 265 16.64 -17.12 9.54
CA ASN A 265 16.32 -18.49 9.92
C ASN A 265 14.89 -18.93 9.54
N GLN A 266 13.99 -17.98 9.23
CA GLN A 266 12.61 -18.28 8.80
C GLN A 266 12.47 -18.37 7.28
N ILE A 267 13.49 -17.95 6.52
CA ILE A 267 13.45 -17.93 5.05
C ILE A 267 13.80 -19.30 4.47
N ASP A 268 12.97 -19.81 3.57
CA ASP A 268 13.36 -20.96 2.73
C ASP A 268 14.33 -20.50 1.62
N LEU A 269 15.63 -20.58 1.93
CA LEU A 269 16.68 -20.12 1.01
C LEU A 269 16.65 -20.89 -0.33
N LYS A 270 16.15 -22.15 -0.37
CA LYS A 270 16.11 -22.93 -1.60
C LYS A 270 15.13 -22.35 -2.62
N LYS A 271 14.06 -21.70 -2.12
CA LYS A 271 13.02 -21.07 -2.96
C LYS A 271 13.32 -19.63 -3.34
N LEU A 272 14.32 -18.99 -2.70
CA LEU A 272 14.74 -17.65 -3.09
C LEU A 272 15.57 -17.65 -4.38
N PRO A 273 15.42 -16.62 -5.25
CA PRO A 273 16.33 -16.38 -6.38
C PRO A 273 17.80 -16.32 -5.95
N LEU A 274 18.71 -16.87 -6.77
CA LEU A 274 20.14 -16.93 -6.46
C LEU A 274 20.73 -15.56 -6.07
N LYS A 275 20.36 -14.51 -6.82
CA LYS A 275 20.80 -13.13 -6.53
C LYS A 275 20.43 -12.71 -5.11
N LYS A 276 19.21 -13.00 -4.64
CA LYS A 276 18.75 -12.64 -3.29
C LYS A 276 19.47 -13.44 -2.21
N ARG A 277 19.75 -14.73 -2.46
CA ARG A 277 20.59 -15.54 -1.55
C ARG A 277 22.00 -14.99 -1.38
N LEU A 278 22.61 -14.53 -2.47
CA LEU A 278 23.93 -13.91 -2.43
C LEU A 278 23.89 -12.60 -1.62
N LEU A 279 22.90 -11.74 -1.83
CA LEU A 279 22.76 -10.48 -1.07
C LEU A 279 22.63 -10.72 0.44
N LEU A 280 21.92 -11.76 0.88
CA LEU A 280 21.84 -12.12 2.32
C LEU A 280 23.20 -12.49 2.92
N ARG A 281 24.14 -13.01 2.12
CA ARG A 281 25.47 -13.42 2.57
C ARG A 281 26.51 -12.30 2.56
N LEU A 282 26.27 -11.23 1.78
CA LEU A 282 27.20 -10.11 1.70
C LEU A 282 27.29 -9.34 3.03
N PRO A 283 28.48 -8.88 3.44
CA PRO A 283 28.61 -7.98 4.58
C PRO A 283 27.94 -6.62 4.32
N SER A 284 27.56 -5.92 5.39
CA SER A 284 26.80 -4.65 5.32
C SER A 284 27.48 -3.59 4.44
N PHE A 285 28.81 -3.45 4.53
CA PHE A 285 29.55 -2.46 3.75
C PHE A 285 29.42 -2.72 2.23
N MET A 286 29.45 -3.98 1.80
CA MET A 286 29.29 -4.34 0.39
C MET A 286 27.86 -4.05 -0.10
N LEU A 287 26.84 -4.29 0.74
CA LEU A 287 25.46 -3.94 0.41
C LEU A 287 25.31 -2.42 0.25
N ILE A 288 25.89 -1.63 1.13
CA ILE A 288 25.89 -0.15 1.05
C ILE A 288 26.55 0.30 -0.25
N THR A 289 27.72 -0.26 -0.59
CA THR A 289 28.43 0.06 -1.85
C THR A 289 27.58 -0.29 -3.09
N LEU A 290 26.93 -1.46 -3.08
CA LEU A 290 26.05 -1.86 -4.18
C LEU A 290 24.83 -0.92 -4.33
N ILE A 291 24.24 -0.48 -3.22
CA ILE A 291 23.13 0.47 -3.23
C ILE A 291 23.60 1.82 -3.78
N TYR A 292 24.77 2.28 -3.38
CA TYR A 292 25.37 3.52 -3.89
C TYR A 292 25.63 3.44 -5.38
N LEU A 293 26.33 2.38 -5.85
CA LEU A 293 26.58 2.15 -7.26
C LEU A 293 25.29 2.12 -8.10
N LYS A 294 24.23 1.49 -7.55
CA LYS A 294 22.93 1.50 -8.21
C LYS A 294 22.37 2.90 -8.38
N LYS A 295 22.43 3.75 -7.34
CA LYS A 295 21.98 5.14 -7.45
C LYS A 295 22.74 5.89 -8.52
N VAL A 296 24.07 5.73 -8.54
CA VAL A 296 24.94 6.36 -9.56
C VAL A 296 24.56 5.87 -10.96
N LEU A 297 24.41 4.55 -11.18
CA LEU A 297 24.03 3.99 -12.48
C LEU A 297 22.62 4.42 -12.93
N ALA A 298 21.68 4.55 -12.00
CA ALA A 298 20.35 5.06 -12.30
C ALA A 298 20.39 6.49 -12.85
N ASN A 299 21.23 7.37 -12.28
CA ASN A 299 21.43 8.73 -12.74
C ASN A 299 22.01 8.82 -14.17
N TYR A 300 22.70 7.77 -14.63
CA TYR A 300 23.19 7.63 -16.00
C TYR A 300 22.26 6.84 -16.93
N GLY A 301 21.03 6.56 -16.53
CA GLY A 301 20.05 5.79 -17.33
C GLY A 301 20.36 4.29 -17.47
N LEU A 302 21.34 3.76 -16.75
CA LEU A 302 21.83 2.38 -16.83
C LEU A 302 21.25 1.45 -15.75
N GLY A 303 20.15 1.82 -15.11
CA GLY A 303 19.70 1.19 -13.89
C GLY A 303 18.43 0.36 -13.98
N ASN A 304 18.43 -0.83 -14.55
CA ASN A 304 17.45 -1.87 -14.18
C ASN A 304 17.89 -2.55 -12.89
N SER A 305 17.10 -2.37 -11.83
CA SER A 305 17.54 -2.55 -10.46
C SER A 305 17.73 -4.01 -10.01
N VAL A 306 18.90 -4.33 -9.45
CA VAL A 306 19.20 -5.58 -8.74
C VAL A 306 18.46 -5.69 -7.40
N PHE A 307 17.92 -4.60 -6.85
CA PHE A 307 17.28 -4.49 -5.53
C PHE A 307 15.76 -4.28 -5.58
N LYS A 308 15.14 -4.69 -6.66
CA LYS A 308 13.66 -4.78 -6.71
C LYS A 308 13.17 -6.06 -6.09
#